data_6d89fe8bf37778edb1596f503b79290d
#
_entry.id   6d89fe8bf37778edb1596f503b79290d
#
_cell.length_a   1.000
_cell.length_b   1.000
_cell.length_c   1.000
_cell.angle_alpha   90.00
_cell.angle_beta   90.00
_cell.angle_gamma   90.00
#
_symmetry.space_group_name_H-M   'P 1'
#
loop_
_entity.id
_entity.type
_entity.pdbx_description
1 polymer ?
#
loop_
_entity_poly.entity_id
_entity_poly.type
_entity_poly.pdbx_seq_one_letter_code
_entity_poly.pdbx_strand_id
1 'polypeptide(L)'
;MILLDTNVVSEVMKTRPSDAVVAWLNGQASEKLFVSAITIGEVAYGLRILPDGKRRSGLRERFERFVAVAFDQRVLAYDESAARIYGELMGDRKELGLPMRVHDGQI
;
A
#
# COMPACT_ATOMS: atom_id res chain seq x y z
N MET A 1 7.91 5.07 11.22
CA MET A 1 7.51 4.12 10.16
C MET A 1 6.09 4.41 9.74
N ILE A 2 5.87 4.51 8.44
CA ILE A 2 4.54 4.73 7.85
C ILE A 2 4.24 3.54 6.95
N LEU A 3 3.23 2.75 7.31
CA LEU A 3 2.83 1.59 6.52
C LEU A 3 1.67 1.98 5.60
N LEU A 4 1.89 1.93 4.30
CA LEU A 4 0.87 2.28 3.31
C LEU A 4 -0.09 1.10 3.10
N ASP A 5 -1.38 1.40 3.07
CA ASP A 5 -2.38 0.37 2.81
C ASP A 5 -2.64 0.19 1.31
N THR A 6 -3.40 -0.84 0.97
CA THR A 6 -3.73 -1.17 -0.42
C THR A 6 -4.44 -0.01 -1.12
N ASN A 7 -5.29 0.73 -0.41
CA ASN A 7 -6.05 1.82 -1.00
C ASN A 7 -5.13 2.95 -1.46
N VAL A 8 -4.12 3.30 -0.65
CA VAL A 8 -3.15 4.32 -1.02
C VAL A 8 -2.32 3.87 -2.21
N VAL A 9 -1.82 2.63 -2.18
CA VAL A 9 -1.02 2.07 -3.28
C VAL A 9 -1.84 2.04 -4.57
N SER A 10 -3.09 1.59 -4.50
CA SER A 10 -3.97 1.54 -5.66
C SER A 10 -4.26 2.94 -6.22
N GLU A 11 -4.39 3.94 -5.36
CA GLU A 11 -4.64 5.32 -5.80
C GLU A 11 -3.47 5.86 -6.61
N VAL A 12 -2.23 5.67 -6.15
CA VAL A 12 -1.06 6.20 -6.87
C VAL A 12 -0.77 5.46 -8.16
N MET A 13 -1.33 4.27 -8.35
CA MET A 13 -1.20 3.50 -9.59
C MET A 13 -2.11 4.01 -10.71
N LYS A 14 -3.11 4.81 -10.39
CA LYS A 14 -4.04 5.34 -11.39
C LYS A 14 -3.33 6.26 -12.37
N THR A 15 -3.88 6.39 -13.58
CA THR A 15 -3.39 7.33 -14.58
C THR A 15 -3.46 8.77 -14.07
N ARG A 16 -4.52 9.08 -13.31
CA ARG A 16 -4.71 10.39 -12.69
C ARG A 16 -4.96 10.21 -11.20
N PRO A 17 -3.89 10.01 -10.41
CA PRO A 17 -4.06 9.86 -8.97
C PRO A 17 -4.54 11.13 -8.31
N SER A 18 -5.13 10.99 -7.11
CA SER A 18 -5.56 12.14 -6.32
C SER A 18 -4.37 13.05 -6.00
N ASP A 19 -4.51 14.34 -6.30
CA ASP A 19 -3.47 15.34 -6.02
C ASP A 19 -3.15 15.39 -4.52
N ALA A 20 -4.17 15.26 -3.68
CA ALA A 20 -3.99 15.27 -2.22
C ALA A 20 -3.15 14.09 -1.75
N VAL A 21 -3.39 12.89 -2.28
CA VAL A 21 -2.63 11.70 -1.92
C VAL A 21 -1.19 11.83 -2.39
N VAL A 22 -0.97 12.26 -3.61
CA VAL A 22 0.38 12.45 -4.17
C VAL A 22 1.15 13.50 -3.36
N ALA A 23 0.51 14.62 -3.05
CA ALA A 23 1.15 15.67 -2.26
C ALA A 23 1.52 15.18 -0.86
N TRP A 24 0.64 14.41 -0.22
CA TRP A 24 0.92 13.84 1.10
C TRP A 24 2.13 12.90 1.05
N LEU A 25 2.17 12.00 0.06
CA LEU A 25 3.30 11.07 -0.10
C LEU A 25 4.60 11.80 -0.36
N ASN A 26 4.59 12.83 -1.23
CA ASN A 26 5.78 13.59 -1.55
C ASN A 26 6.30 14.39 -0.35
N GLY A 27 5.43 14.67 0.62
CA GLY A 27 5.82 15.34 1.84
C GLY A 27 6.47 14.44 2.88
N GLN A 28 6.45 13.13 2.68
CA GLN A 28 7.03 12.18 3.62
C GLN A 28 8.47 11.86 3.24
N ALA A 29 9.30 11.60 4.25
CA ALA A 29 10.65 11.08 4.00
C ALA A 29 10.52 9.66 3.46
N SER A 30 11.13 9.37 2.31
CA SER A 30 10.94 8.05 1.66
C SER A 30 11.41 6.89 2.54
N GLU A 31 12.44 7.08 3.35
CA GLU A 31 12.94 6.03 4.24
C GLU A 31 11.94 5.67 5.35
N LYS A 32 10.88 6.45 5.53
CA LYS A 32 9.83 6.15 6.51
C LYS A 32 8.66 5.38 5.92
N LEU A 33 8.61 5.26 4.59
CA LEU A 33 7.51 4.60 3.89
C LEU A 33 7.78 3.10 3.77
N PHE A 34 6.79 2.30 4.10
CA PHE A 34 6.86 0.84 4.03
C PHE A 34 5.58 0.29 3.42
N VAL A 35 5.69 -0.88 2.82
CA VAL A 35 4.53 -1.63 2.33
C VAL A 35 4.67 -3.07 2.79
N SER A 36 3.57 -3.74 3.12
CA SER A 36 3.63 -5.13 3.54
C SER A 36 3.57 -6.07 2.33
N ALA A 37 4.11 -7.27 2.52
CA ALA A 37 4.02 -8.32 1.51
C ALA A 37 2.55 -8.69 1.22
N ILE A 38 1.65 -8.54 2.20
CA ILE A 38 0.22 -8.76 2.00
C ILE A 38 -0.35 -7.74 1.01
N THR A 39 0.00 -6.47 1.15
CA THR A 39 -0.43 -5.42 0.20
C THR A 39 0.04 -5.73 -1.20
N ILE A 40 1.30 -6.15 -1.35
CA ILE A 40 1.84 -6.57 -2.65
C ILE A 40 1.01 -7.70 -3.24
N GLY A 41 0.69 -8.71 -2.42
CA GLY A 41 -0.14 -9.85 -2.84
C GLY A 41 -1.55 -9.43 -3.24
N GLU A 42 -2.17 -8.52 -2.49
CA GLU A 42 -3.52 -8.03 -2.81
C GLU A 42 -3.55 -7.27 -4.13
N VAL A 43 -2.56 -6.40 -4.35
CA VAL A 43 -2.47 -5.64 -5.61
C VAL A 43 -2.18 -6.59 -6.78
N ALA A 44 -1.27 -7.54 -6.60
CA ALA A 44 -0.95 -8.53 -7.62
C ALA A 44 -2.19 -9.35 -8.00
N TYR A 45 -2.98 -9.75 -7.01
CA TYR A 45 -4.24 -10.46 -7.25
C TYR A 45 -5.22 -9.59 -8.04
N GLY A 46 -5.41 -8.34 -7.61
CA GLY A 46 -6.30 -7.41 -8.31
C GLY A 46 -5.90 -7.20 -9.76
N LEU A 47 -4.60 -7.09 -10.03
CA LEU A 47 -4.10 -6.98 -11.40
C LEU A 47 -4.35 -8.26 -12.21
N ARG A 48 -4.18 -9.42 -11.57
CA ARG A 48 -4.35 -10.71 -12.24
C ARG A 48 -5.78 -10.95 -12.72
N ILE A 49 -6.77 -10.47 -11.97
CA ILE A 49 -8.18 -10.67 -12.31
C ILE A 49 -8.71 -9.64 -13.31
N LEU A 50 -7.95 -8.59 -13.62
CA LEU A 50 -8.34 -7.65 -14.66
C LEU A 50 -8.26 -8.33 -16.03
N PRO A 51 -9.12 -7.93 -16.98
CA PRO A 51 -9.00 -8.41 -18.37
C PRO A 51 -7.61 -8.12 -18.93
N ASP A 52 -7.05 -9.06 -19.67
CA ASP A 52 -5.77 -8.89 -20.33
C ASP A 52 -5.85 -7.73 -21.33
N GLY A 53 -4.80 -6.92 -21.42
CA GLY A 53 -4.75 -5.78 -22.31
C GLY A 53 -3.86 -4.66 -21.79
N LYS A 54 -3.94 -3.52 -22.46
CA LYS A 54 -3.07 -2.36 -22.17
C LYS A 54 -3.28 -1.79 -20.79
N ARG A 55 -4.52 -1.77 -20.29
CA ARG A 55 -4.80 -1.25 -18.94
C ARG A 55 -4.10 -2.06 -17.88
N ARG A 56 -4.23 -3.39 -17.95
CA ARG A 56 -3.60 -4.30 -17.01
C ARG A 56 -2.08 -4.19 -17.06
N SER A 57 -1.51 -4.19 -18.26
CA SER A 57 -0.06 -4.07 -18.45
C SER A 57 0.47 -2.74 -17.92
N GLY A 58 -0.24 -1.65 -18.17
CA GLY A 58 0.15 -0.33 -17.70
C GLY A 58 0.09 -0.21 -16.17
N LEU A 59 -0.97 -0.75 -15.55
CA LEU A 59 -1.09 -0.77 -14.11
C LEU A 59 0.00 -1.61 -13.47
N ARG A 60 0.29 -2.78 -14.06
CA ARG A 60 1.35 -3.66 -13.56
C ARG A 60 2.70 -2.97 -13.60
N GLU A 61 3.02 -2.32 -14.71
CA GLU A 61 4.28 -1.60 -14.87
C GLU A 61 4.42 -0.48 -13.82
N ARG A 62 3.35 0.30 -13.62
CA ARG A 62 3.36 1.38 -12.63
C ARG A 62 3.51 0.84 -11.21
N PHE A 63 2.86 -0.28 -10.91
CA PHE A 63 2.98 -0.92 -9.60
C PHE A 63 4.41 -1.39 -9.34
N GLU A 64 5.02 -2.11 -10.29
CA GLU A 64 6.39 -2.60 -10.13
C GLU A 64 7.37 -1.44 -9.96
N ARG A 65 7.19 -0.39 -10.73
CA ARG A 65 8.03 0.81 -10.61
C ARG A 65 7.84 1.49 -9.26
N PHE A 66 6.60 1.60 -8.80
CA PHE A 66 6.29 2.22 -7.52
C PHE A 66 6.96 1.45 -6.37
N VAL A 67 6.86 0.13 -6.37
CA VAL A 67 7.49 -0.69 -5.35
C VAL A 67 9.02 -0.55 -5.39
N ALA A 68 9.61 -0.60 -6.57
CA ALA A 68 11.06 -0.54 -6.73
C ALA A 68 11.61 0.83 -6.34
N VAL A 69 10.96 1.92 -6.75
CA VAL A 69 11.47 3.29 -6.57
C VAL A 69 11.09 3.86 -5.21
N ALA A 70 9.80 3.73 -4.84
CA ALA A 70 9.31 4.36 -3.63
C ALA A 70 9.74 3.61 -2.36
N PHE A 71 9.80 2.30 -2.41
CA PHE A 71 10.07 1.50 -1.22
C PHE A 71 11.49 0.94 -1.14
N ASP A 72 12.17 0.76 -2.26
CA ASP A 72 13.57 0.33 -2.29
C ASP A 72 13.88 -0.72 -1.22
N GLN A 73 13.27 -1.90 -1.35
CA GLN A 73 13.40 -3.04 -0.43
C GLN A 73 12.75 -2.85 0.96
N ARG A 74 12.01 -1.79 1.19
CA ARG A 74 11.26 -1.61 2.44
C ARG A 74 9.91 -2.31 2.38
N VAL A 75 9.91 -3.56 1.95
CA VAL A 75 8.73 -4.42 1.93
C VAL A 75 8.78 -5.29 3.18
N LEU A 76 7.76 -5.16 4.03
CA LEU A 76 7.68 -5.91 5.27
C LEU A 76 7.04 -7.27 5.01
N ALA A 77 7.75 -8.35 5.34
CA ALA A 77 7.16 -9.68 5.37
C ALA A 77 6.05 -9.69 6.43
N TYR A 78 4.96 -10.42 6.19
CA TYR A 78 3.89 -10.55 7.19
C TYR A 78 4.23 -11.69 8.14
N ASP A 79 5.18 -11.42 9.02
CA ASP A 79 5.63 -12.32 10.07
C ASP A 79 5.07 -11.88 11.42
N GLU A 80 5.61 -12.39 12.51
CA GLU A 80 5.17 -12.03 13.85
C GLU A 80 5.33 -10.53 14.12
N SER A 81 6.44 -9.94 13.69
CA SER A 81 6.66 -8.50 13.86
C SER A 81 5.62 -7.66 13.14
N ALA A 82 5.32 -8.02 11.91
CA ALA A 82 4.30 -7.32 11.12
C ALA A 82 2.92 -7.47 11.74
N ALA A 83 2.60 -8.65 12.26
CA ALA A 83 1.32 -8.89 12.94
C ALA A 83 1.18 -8.02 14.19
N ARG A 84 2.25 -7.82 14.94
CA ARG A 84 2.24 -6.94 16.11
C ARG A 84 2.03 -5.48 15.71
N ILE A 85 2.68 -5.05 14.64
CA ILE A 85 2.49 -3.70 14.10
C ILE A 85 1.05 -3.50 13.67
N TYR A 86 0.46 -4.51 13.01
CA TYR A 86 -0.95 -4.47 12.62
C TYR A 86 -1.84 -4.26 13.85
N GLY A 87 -1.58 -5.01 14.93
CA GLY A 87 -2.35 -4.87 16.17
C GLY A 87 -2.27 -3.46 16.75
N GLU A 88 -1.08 -2.86 16.75
CA GLU A 88 -0.89 -1.48 17.23
C GLU A 88 -1.65 -0.49 16.37
N LEU A 89 -1.55 -0.61 15.04
CA LEU A 89 -2.26 0.28 14.12
C LEU A 89 -3.77 0.19 14.30
N MET A 90 -4.30 -1.01 14.46
CA MET A 90 -5.73 -1.21 14.68
C MET A 90 -6.17 -0.58 16.01
N GLY A 91 -5.37 -0.73 17.06
CA GLY A 91 -5.63 -0.13 18.34
C GLY A 91 -5.65 1.39 18.28
N ASP A 92 -4.65 1.98 17.63
CA ASP A 92 -4.55 3.43 17.45
C ASP A 92 -5.76 3.98 16.70
N ARG A 93 -6.17 3.32 15.64
CA ARG A 93 -7.34 3.75 14.86
C ARG A 93 -8.62 3.67 15.68
N LYS A 94 -8.77 2.66 16.51
CA LYS A 94 -9.91 2.52 17.40
C LYS A 94 -9.95 3.66 18.41
N GLU A 95 -8.81 4.00 19.01
CA GLU A 95 -8.71 5.09 19.98
C GLU A 95 -9.07 6.44 19.36
N LEU A 96 -8.72 6.63 18.09
CA LEU A 96 -9.07 7.84 17.35
C LEU A 96 -10.52 7.85 16.87
N GLY A 97 -11.27 6.77 17.10
CA GLY A 97 -12.64 6.66 16.64
C GLY A 97 -12.77 6.44 15.14
N LEU A 98 -11.70 5.99 14.47
CA LEU A 98 -11.68 5.74 13.04
C LEU A 98 -11.92 4.25 12.78
N PRO A 99 -13.10 3.87 12.26
CA PRO A 99 -13.36 2.46 11.97
C PRO A 99 -12.45 1.95 10.86
N MET A 100 -12.10 0.66 10.93
CA MET A 100 -11.22 0.02 9.96
C MET A 100 -11.66 -1.43 9.79
N ARG A 101 -11.75 -1.89 8.53
CA ARG A 101 -12.02 -3.29 8.27
C ARG A 101 -10.76 -4.11 8.55
N VAL A 102 -10.96 -5.39 8.90
CA VAL A 102 -9.83 -6.25 9.31
C VAL A 102 -8.73 -6.30 8.24
N HIS A 103 -9.10 -6.52 6.98
CA HIS A 103 -8.07 -6.62 5.93
C HIS A 103 -7.39 -5.28 5.65
N ASP A 104 -8.06 -4.15 5.89
CA ASP A 104 -7.45 -2.83 5.76
C ASP A 104 -6.36 -2.65 6.82
N GLY A 105 -6.56 -3.23 8.01
CA GLY A 105 -5.58 -3.17 9.07
C GLY A 105 -4.37 -4.05 8.83
N GLN A 106 -4.46 -5.04 7.96
CA GLN A 106 -3.33 -5.92 7.61
C GLN A 106 -2.38 -5.29 6.59
N ILE A 107 -2.80 -4.21 5.99
CA ILE A 107 -2.05 -3.56 4.92
C ILE A 107 -1.58 -2.14 5.28
#